data_e9fb7fab8e7603f33f4f1e8c702c9856
#
_entry.id   e9fb7fab8e7603f33f4f1e8c702c9856
#
_cell.length_a   1.000
_cell.length_b   1.000
_cell.length_c   1.000
_cell.angle_alpha   90.00
_cell.angle_beta   90.00
_cell.angle_gamma   90.00
#
_symmetry.space_group_name_H-M   'P 1'
#
loop_
_entity.id
_entity.type
_entity.pdbx_description
1 polymer ?
#
loop_
_entity_poly.entity_id
_entity_poly.type
_entity_poly.pdbx_seq_one_letter_code
_entity_poly.pdbx_strand_id
1 'polypeptide(L)'
;MAYTNRRSQPYRPGQSEPFKVSRSKIELFKQCPRCFWLDARLKIKRPSGPPFNINKTIDELYKKEFDKHRAAGTPHPIMTDNGLGAVVPYQHADLNTWRYNFTGVTALHKPTNLHVFGAIDDVWVNEDGELIVVDYKATSKASGVSIDSDWQISYKRQMEVYQWLLRQNGFTVSDTGYFVYTNARIDVEGFGDRLEFTTKLIPYTGNDAWIEPTLADMKATIENNDMPPVGMAAMGGPCDFCEYAKKRTELTLEHLKK
;
A
#
# COMPACT_ATOMS: atom_id res chain seq x y z
N MET A 1 -2.70 -16.90 -24.74
CA MET A 1 -1.65 -17.45 -23.86
C MET A 1 -2.28 -17.73 -22.50
N ALA A 2 -2.25 -18.98 -22.01
CA ALA A 2 -2.84 -19.36 -20.74
C ALA A 2 -2.07 -18.69 -19.59
N TYR A 3 -2.75 -17.87 -18.80
CA TYR A 3 -2.22 -17.30 -17.56
C TYR A 3 -1.99 -18.44 -16.58
N THR A 4 -0.77 -18.97 -16.53
CA THR A 4 -0.36 -19.88 -15.46
C THR A 4 -0.27 -19.05 -14.18
N ASN A 5 -1.27 -19.19 -13.34
CA ASN A 5 -1.32 -18.62 -12.00
C ASN A 5 -0.20 -19.27 -11.16
N ARG A 6 1.05 -18.83 -11.33
CA ARG A 6 2.18 -19.24 -10.50
C ARG A 6 1.95 -18.69 -9.11
N ARG A 7 1.25 -19.45 -8.26
CA ARG A 7 1.18 -19.18 -6.83
C ARG A 7 2.60 -18.96 -6.33
N SER A 8 2.86 -17.80 -5.73
CA SER A 8 4.19 -17.53 -5.17
C SER A 8 4.58 -18.66 -4.23
N GLN A 9 5.77 -19.23 -4.43
CA GLN A 9 6.27 -20.33 -3.60
C GLN A 9 6.49 -19.86 -2.15
N PRO A 10 6.34 -20.76 -1.16
CA PRO A 10 6.72 -20.45 0.22
C PRO A 10 8.21 -20.13 0.29
N TYR A 11 8.58 -19.24 1.20
CA TYR A 11 9.98 -18.99 1.51
C TYR A 11 10.61 -20.21 2.16
N ARG A 12 11.82 -20.55 1.75
CA ARG A 12 12.65 -21.62 2.35
C ARG A 12 13.89 -20.98 2.96
N PRO A 13 14.22 -21.23 4.25
CA PRO A 13 15.45 -20.73 4.84
C PRO A 13 16.67 -21.07 4.01
N GLY A 14 17.57 -20.10 3.87
CA GLY A 14 18.79 -20.27 3.09
C GLY A 14 18.59 -20.28 1.57
N GLN A 15 17.38 -20.00 1.03
CA GLN A 15 17.20 -19.96 -0.43
C GLN A 15 18.05 -18.86 -1.08
N SER A 16 18.66 -19.17 -2.23
CA SER A 16 19.45 -18.25 -3.03
C SER A 16 18.59 -17.31 -3.88
N GLU A 17 17.39 -17.78 -4.30
CA GLU A 17 16.49 -16.99 -5.13
C GLU A 17 15.85 -15.84 -4.34
N PRO A 18 15.77 -14.63 -4.92
CA PRO A 18 15.12 -13.49 -4.28
C PRO A 18 13.67 -13.80 -3.89
N PHE A 19 13.28 -13.42 -2.66
CA PHE A 19 11.91 -13.59 -2.21
C PHE A 19 11.09 -12.33 -2.45
N LYS A 20 9.97 -12.46 -3.18
CA LYS A 20 9.08 -11.34 -3.49
C LYS A 20 8.29 -10.87 -2.27
N VAL A 21 8.44 -9.59 -1.95
CA VAL A 21 7.76 -8.91 -0.85
C VAL A 21 7.01 -7.70 -1.39
N SER A 22 5.68 -7.72 -1.31
CA SER A 22 4.87 -6.56 -1.66
C SER A 22 4.84 -5.52 -0.53
N ARG A 23 4.53 -4.26 -0.84
CA ARG A 23 4.26 -3.22 0.16
C ARG A 23 3.28 -3.71 1.23
N SER A 24 2.22 -4.42 0.83
CA SER A 24 1.26 -4.98 1.78
C SER A 24 1.82 -6.06 2.70
N LYS A 25 2.87 -6.78 2.29
CA LYS A 25 3.58 -7.72 3.18
C LYS A 25 4.48 -7.01 4.19
N ILE A 26 5.07 -5.88 3.82
CA ILE A 26 5.81 -5.02 4.76
C ILE A 26 4.83 -4.51 5.83
N GLU A 27 3.67 -4.01 5.43
CA GLU A 27 2.63 -3.59 6.38
C GLU A 27 2.12 -4.74 7.25
N LEU A 28 1.92 -5.93 6.68
CA LEU A 28 1.54 -7.13 7.43
C LEU A 28 2.58 -7.49 8.51
N PHE A 29 3.88 -7.36 8.18
CA PHE A 29 4.96 -7.59 9.14
C PHE A 29 4.93 -6.57 10.27
N LYS A 30 4.78 -5.28 9.95
CA LYS A 30 4.66 -4.20 10.94
C LYS A 30 3.47 -4.38 11.89
N GLN A 31 2.37 -4.91 11.40
CA GLN A 31 1.19 -5.24 12.21
C GLN A 31 1.38 -6.52 13.03
N CYS A 32 1.90 -7.58 12.41
CA CYS A 32 2.04 -8.87 13.09
C CYS A 32 3.10 -9.76 12.41
N PRO A 33 4.29 -9.87 13.00
CA PRO A 33 5.35 -10.74 12.48
C PRO A 33 4.92 -12.19 12.33
N ARG A 34 4.07 -12.71 13.23
CA ARG A 34 3.51 -14.07 13.13
C ARG A 34 2.63 -14.27 11.89
N CYS A 35 1.71 -13.35 11.60
CA CYS A 35 0.90 -13.43 10.40
C CYS A 35 1.75 -13.34 9.12
N PHE A 36 2.77 -12.50 9.12
CA PHE A 36 3.72 -12.41 8.02
C PHE A 36 4.51 -13.72 7.84
N TRP A 37 5.03 -14.31 8.91
CA TRP A 37 5.76 -15.57 8.89
C TRP A 37 4.89 -16.71 8.35
N LEU A 38 3.63 -16.83 8.83
CA LEU A 38 2.67 -17.83 8.36
C LEU A 38 2.38 -17.68 6.86
N ASP A 39 2.19 -16.43 6.37
CA ASP A 39 1.99 -16.19 4.93
C ASP A 39 3.27 -16.48 4.13
N ALA A 40 4.44 -16.05 4.60
CA ALA A 40 5.69 -16.20 3.88
C ALA A 40 6.14 -17.68 3.81
N ARG A 41 6.14 -18.38 4.96
CA ARG A 41 6.68 -19.73 5.12
C ARG A 41 5.69 -20.84 4.79
N LEU A 42 4.41 -20.66 5.11
CA LEU A 42 3.39 -21.70 5.03
C LEU A 42 2.24 -21.38 4.09
N LYS A 43 2.22 -20.17 3.50
CA LYS A 43 1.10 -19.67 2.67
C LYS A 43 -0.24 -19.63 3.41
N ILE A 44 -0.21 -19.59 4.74
CA ILE A 44 -1.39 -19.38 5.56
C ILE A 44 -1.63 -17.88 5.66
N LYS A 45 -2.61 -17.38 4.93
CA LYS A 45 -2.94 -15.97 4.83
C LYS A 45 -4.05 -15.57 5.78
N ARG A 46 -4.05 -14.30 6.21
CA ARG A 46 -5.26 -13.72 6.83
C ARG A 46 -6.43 -13.82 5.84
N PRO A 47 -7.66 -14.07 6.32
CA PRO A 47 -8.85 -13.91 5.49
C PRO A 47 -8.89 -12.50 4.89
N SER A 48 -9.23 -12.41 3.61
CA SER A 48 -9.42 -11.11 2.95
C SER A 48 -10.80 -10.56 3.27
N GLY A 49 -10.88 -9.23 3.48
CA GLY A 49 -12.16 -8.53 3.54
C GLY A 49 -12.86 -8.47 2.17
N PRO A 50 -14.11 -7.97 2.13
CA PRO A 50 -14.82 -7.73 0.88
C PRO A 50 -14.09 -6.68 0.03
N PRO A 51 -14.17 -6.75 -1.30
CA PRO A 51 -13.56 -5.76 -2.17
C PRO A 51 -14.32 -4.44 -2.11
N PHE A 52 -13.60 -3.33 -2.07
CA PHE A 52 -14.15 -1.96 -2.14
C PHE A 52 -14.27 -1.50 -3.59
N ASN A 53 -15.29 -2.00 -4.31
CA ASN A 53 -15.42 -1.78 -5.76
C ASN A 53 -15.61 -0.31 -6.15
N ILE A 54 -16.34 0.48 -5.35
CA ILE A 54 -16.51 1.93 -5.59
C ILE A 54 -15.17 2.66 -5.50
N ASN A 55 -14.34 2.34 -4.49
CA ASN A 55 -13.01 2.94 -4.36
C ASN A 55 -12.13 2.63 -5.58
N LYS A 56 -12.19 1.39 -6.08
CA LYS A 56 -11.48 1.00 -7.31
C LYS A 56 -11.98 1.79 -8.53
N THR A 57 -13.29 2.01 -8.64
CA THR A 57 -13.86 2.81 -9.74
C THR A 57 -13.36 4.26 -9.68
N ILE A 58 -13.32 4.86 -8.51
CA ILE A 58 -12.81 6.22 -8.30
C ILE A 58 -11.32 6.30 -8.68
N ASP A 59 -10.51 5.35 -8.23
CA ASP A 59 -9.09 5.22 -8.60
C ASP A 59 -8.89 5.17 -10.12
N GLU A 60 -9.64 4.33 -10.82
CA GLU A 60 -9.58 4.22 -12.29
C GLU A 60 -10.05 5.49 -13.00
N LEU A 61 -11.01 6.23 -12.43
CA LEU A 61 -11.46 7.50 -12.99
C LEU A 61 -10.40 8.59 -12.81
N TYR A 62 -9.74 8.68 -11.64
CA TYR A 62 -8.63 9.59 -11.44
C TYR A 62 -7.46 9.31 -12.39
N LYS A 63 -7.09 8.06 -12.57
CA LYS A 63 -6.03 7.71 -13.54
C LYS A 63 -6.36 8.23 -14.93
N LYS A 64 -7.60 8.04 -15.40
CA LYS A 64 -8.05 8.57 -16.71
C LYS A 64 -8.02 10.08 -16.79
N GLU A 65 -8.39 10.76 -15.72
CA GLU A 65 -8.42 12.21 -15.64
C GLU A 65 -7.00 12.80 -15.64
N PHE A 66 -6.13 12.31 -14.75
CA PHE A 66 -4.74 12.75 -14.70
C PHE A 66 -3.95 12.38 -15.97
N ASP A 67 -4.29 11.27 -16.64
CA ASP A 67 -3.64 10.89 -17.91
C ASP A 67 -3.92 11.86 -19.04
N LYS A 68 -5.07 12.56 -19.07
CA LYS A 68 -5.32 13.66 -20.02
C LYS A 68 -4.36 14.82 -19.79
N HIS A 69 -4.17 15.22 -18.53
CA HIS A 69 -3.24 16.29 -18.15
C HIS A 69 -1.80 15.89 -18.41
N ARG A 70 -1.44 14.64 -18.14
CA ARG A 70 -0.14 14.05 -18.45
C ARG A 70 0.19 14.15 -19.94
N ALA A 71 -0.75 13.73 -20.78
CA ALA A 71 -0.59 13.80 -22.24
C ALA A 71 -0.47 15.24 -22.76
N ALA A 72 -1.14 16.19 -22.10
CA ALA A 72 -1.08 17.61 -22.44
C ALA A 72 0.14 18.35 -21.83
N GLY A 73 0.86 17.74 -20.87
CA GLY A 73 1.92 18.39 -20.11
C GLY A 73 1.41 19.55 -19.25
N THR A 74 0.18 19.47 -18.74
CA THR A 74 -0.47 20.55 -17.99
C THR A 74 -0.80 20.10 -16.56
N PRO A 75 -0.80 21.01 -15.57
CA PRO A 75 -1.29 20.70 -14.23
C PRO A 75 -2.79 20.36 -14.26
N HIS A 76 -3.19 19.46 -13.37
CA HIS A 76 -4.61 19.19 -13.11
C HIS A 76 -5.22 20.35 -12.26
N PRO A 77 -6.51 20.72 -12.39
CA PRO A 77 -7.12 21.76 -11.58
C PRO A 77 -6.88 21.64 -10.08
N ILE A 78 -6.95 20.42 -9.52
CA ILE A 78 -6.65 20.21 -8.08
C ILE A 78 -5.22 20.62 -7.70
N MET A 79 -4.26 20.57 -8.62
CA MET A 79 -2.90 21.04 -8.38
C MET A 79 -2.87 22.56 -8.33
N THR A 80 -3.45 23.25 -9.32
CA THR A 80 -3.48 24.72 -9.40
C THR A 80 -4.23 25.33 -8.23
N ASP A 81 -5.37 24.75 -7.85
CA ASP A 81 -6.20 25.20 -6.74
C ASP A 81 -5.50 25.04 -5.37
N ASN A 82 -4.46 24.20 -5.29
CA ASN A 82 -3.65 23.98 -4.08
C ASN A 82 -2.24 24.58 -4.20
N GLY A 83 -1.98 25.50 -5.12
CA GLY A 83 -0.70 26.20 -5.25
C GLY A 83 0.42 25.37 -5.92
N LEU A 84 0.07 24.27 -6.58
CA LEU A 84 1.00 23.40 -7.29
C LEU A 84 0.94 23.59 -8.81
N GLY A 85 0.77 24.84 -9.27
CA GLY A 85 0.60 25.14 -10.70
C GLY A 85 1.81 24.82 -11.58
N ALA A 86 2.98 24.65 -11.00
CA ALA A 86 4.22 24.24 -11.66
C ALA A 86 4.44 22.72 -11.65
N VAL A 87 3.60 21.95 -10.95
CA VAL A 87 3.66 20.49 -10.88
C VAL A 87 2.77 19.90 -11.97
N VAL A 88 3.25 18.89 -12.66
CA VAL A 88 2.48 18.17 -13.70
C VAL A 88 2.51 16.66 -13.47
N PRO A 89 1.52 15.89 -13.95
CA PRO A 89 1.56 14.43 -13.94
C PRO A 89 2.75 13.93 -14.76
N TYR A 90 3.61 13.09 -14.14
CA TYR A 90 4.85 12.61 -14.73
C TYR A 90 4.61 11.61 -15.85
N GLN A 91 5.25 11.83 -17.01
CA GLN A 91 5.21 10.92 -18.15
C GLN A 91 6.37 9.95 -18.11
N HIS A 92 6.10 8.65 -18.06
CA HIS A 92 7.11 7.60 -18.08
C HIS A 92 6.64 6.38 -18.89
N ALA A 93 7.56 5.72 -19.60
CA ALA A 93 7.25 4.55 -20.43
C ALA A 93 6.68 3.38 -19.60
N ASP A 94 7.18 3.21 -18.37
CA ASP A 94 6.79 2.12 -17.46
C ASP A 94 5.62 2.47 -16.53
N LEU A 95 4.98 3.64 -16.67
CA LEU A 95 3.94 4.08 -15.74
C LEU A 95 2.80 3.05 -15.58
N ASN A 96 2.36 2.43 -16.66
CA ASN A 96 1.35 1.39 -16.62
C ASN A 96 1.81 0.14 -15.87
N THR A 97 3.10 -0.19 -15.96
CA THR A 97 3.72 -1.28 -15.19
C THR A 97 3.77 -0.93 -13.70
N TRP A 98 4.11 0.32 -13.37
CA TRP A 98 4.17 0.82 -11.99
C TRP A 98 2.80 0.83 -11.30
N ARG A 99 1.73 1.11 -12.04
CA ARG A 99 0.34 1.10 -11.57
C ARG A 99 -0.28 -0.30 -11.45
N TYR A 100 0.35 -1.31 -12.04
CA TYR A 100 -0.22 -2.66 -12.06
C TYR A 100 0.12 -3.46 -10.80
N ASN A 101 -0.91 -3.92 -10.08
CA ASN A 101 -0.81 -4.55 -8.76
C ASN A 101 0.12 -5.78 -8.66
N PHE A 102 0.41 -6.47 -9.77
CA PHE A 102 1.25 -7.66 -9.77
C PHE A 102 2.69 -7.40 -10.19
N THR A 103 2.98 -6.23 -10.74
CA THR A 103 4.32 -5.78 -11.11
C THR A 103 4.76 -4.62 -10.23
N GLY A 104 4.12 -3.47 -10.34
CA GLY A 104 4.47 -2.28 -9.59
C GLY A 104 5.86 -1.73 -9.91
N VAL A 105 6.32 -0.78 -9.12
CA VAL A 105 7.73 -0.41 -9.03
C VAL A 105 8.44 -1.47 -8.20
N THR A 106 9.62 -1.92 -8.64
CA THR A 106 10.35 -3.02 -8.00
C THR A 106 11.77 -2.62 -7.65
N ALA A 107 12.30 -3.15 -6.54
CA ALA A 107 13.70 -3.02 -6.18
C ALA A 107 14.22 -4.30 -5.50
N LEU A 108 15.43 -4.73 -5.85
CA LEU A 108 16.11 -5.80 -5.15
C LEU A 108 16.92 -5.22 -3.99
N HIS A 109 16.49 -5.48 -2.77
CA HIS A 109 17.26 -5.15 -1.58
C HIS A 109 18.36 -6.21 -1.38
N LYS A 110 19.55 -5.91 -1.92
CA LYS A 110 20.69 -6.83 -1.97
C LYS A 110 21.07 -7.42 -0.60
N PRO A 111 21.14 -6.64 0.51
CA PRO A 111 21.55 -7.17 1.80
C PRO A 111 20.67 -8.31 2.32
N THR A 112 19.37 -8.30 2.01
CA THR A 112 18.42 -9.32 2.47
C THR A 112 17.98 -10.29 1.39
N ASN A 113 18.34 -10.04 0.13
CA ASN A 113 17.83 -10.77 -1.02
C ASN A 113 16.29 -10.77 -1.10
N LEU A 114 15.65 -9.66 -0.66
CA LEU A 114 14.22 -9.43 -0.81
C LEU A 114 13.96 -8.60 -2.06
N HIS A 115 13.06 -9.07 -2.93
CA HIS A 115 12.59 -8.35 -4.10
C HIS A 115 11.32 -7.59 -3.72
N VAL A 116 11.48 -6.32 -3.33
CA VAL A 116 10.38 -5.46 -2.88
C VAL A 116 9.64 -4.90 -4.08
N PHE A 117 8.31 -4.81 -4.00
CA PHE A 117 7.49 -4.18 -5.02
C PHE A 117 6.22 -3.53 -4.46
N GLY A 118 5.72 -2.53 -5.20
CA GLY A 118 4.47 -1.88 -4.88
C GLY A 118 3.87 -1.16 -6.09
N ALA A 119 2.55 -1.23 -6.25
CA ALA A 119 1.84 -0.50 -7.28
C ALA A 119 1.54 0.92 -6.79
N ILE A 120 2.04 1.91 -7.50
CA ILE A 120 1.82 3.33 -7.23
C ILE A 120 0.56 3.76 -7.99
N ASP A 121 -0.31 4.56 -7.36
CA ASP A 121 -1.51 5.05 -8.04
C ASP A 121 -1.16 6.10 -9.07
N ASP A 122 -0.30 7.08 -8.69
CA ASP A 122 0.22 8.09 -9.62
C ASP A 122 1.58 8.67 -9.20
N VAL A 123 2.21 9.37 -10.14
CA VAL A 123 3.45 10.11 -9.94
C VAL A 123 3.34 11.45 -10.64
N TRP A 124 3.69 12.52 -9.93
CA TRP A 124 3.83 13.87 -10.48
C TRP A 124 5.30 14.27 -10.50
N VAL A 125 5.62 15.38 -11.14
CA VAL A 125 6.96 15.95 -11.21
C VAL A 125 6.90 17.46 -11.02
N ASN A 126 7.82 18.01 -10.23
CA ASN A 126 8.00 19.45 -10.05
C ASN A 126 8.99 20.03 -11.07
N GLU A 127 9.20 21.35 -11.02
CA GLU A 127 10.13 22.07 -11.92
C GLU A 127 11.59 21.65 -11.74
N ASP A 128 11.97 21.17 -10.55
CA ASP A 128 13.31 20.69 -10.25
C ASP A 128 13.56 19.24 -10.75
N GLY A 129 12.54 18.61 -11.35
CA GLY A 129 12.60 17.25 -11.84
C GLY A 129 12.44 16.19 -10.73
N GLU A 130 12.06 16.57 -9.52
CA GLU A 130 11.79 15.61 -8.46
C GLU A 130 10.43 14.94 -8.66
N LEU A 131 10.42 13.63 -8.52
CA LEU A 131 9.19 12.85 -8.56
C LEU A 131 8.41 12.98 -7.24
N ILE A 132 7.12 13.17 -7.35
CA ILE A 132 6.18 13.30 -6.24
C ILE A 132 5.25 12.09 -6.27
N VAL A 133 5.27 11.26 -5.22
CA VAL A 133 4.35 10.12 -5.11
C VAL A 133 2.95 10.61 -4.77
N VAL A 134 1.96 10.06 -5.45
CA VAL A 134 0.54 10.39 -5.25
C VAL A 134 -0.26 9.11 -5.04
N ASP A 135 -1.17 9.16 -4.07
CA ASP A 135 -1.99 8.03 -3.69
C ASP A 135 -3.47 8.46 -3.59
N TYR A 136 -4.34 7.74 -4.29
CA TYR A 136 -5.77 8.03 -4.35
C TYR A 136 -6.50 7.33 -3.22
N LYS A 137 -7.25 8.11 -2.43
CA LYS A 137 -8.07 7.58 -1.34
C LYS A 137 -9.53 8.00 -1.50
N ALA A 138 -10.43 7.06 -1.25
CA ALA A 138 -11.87 7.32 -1.26
C ALA A 138 -12.52 6.77 0.03
N THR A 139 -13.44 7.54 0.57
CA THR A 139 -14.19 7.20 1.78
C THR A 139 -15.55 7.89 1.80
N SER A 140 -16.34 7.59 2.84
CA SER A 140 -17.54 8.37 3.19
C SER A 140 -17.51 8.60 4.71
N LYS A 141 -17.18 9.84 5.13
CA LYS A 141 -17.11 10.26 6.53
C LYS A 141 -17.81 11.60 6.74
N ALA A 142 -18.73 11.66 7.70
CA ALA A 142 -19.39 12.92 8.08
C ALA A 142 -18.42 13.97 8.63
N SER A 143 -17.37 13.52 9.35
CA SER A 143 -16.34 14.41 9.93
C SER A 143 -15.32 14.96 8.94
N GLY A 144 -15.45 14.65 7.66
CA GLY A 144 -14.45 14.99 6.64
C GLY A 144 -13.24 14.05 6.65
N VAL A 145 -12.22 14.39 5.86
CA VAL A 145 -11.04 13.56 5.67
C VAL A 145 -9.79 14.17 6.28
N SER A 146 -8.96 13.33 6.92
CA SER A 146 -7.61 13.59 7.38
C SER A 146 -6.78 12.31 7.27
N ILE A 147 -5.49 12.38 7.57
CA ILE A 147 -4.56 11.24 7.65
C ILE A 147 -3.98 11.08 9.07
N ASP A 148 -4.64 11.62 10.09
CA ASP A 148 -4.08 11.76 11.45
C ASP A 148 -4.52 10.67 12.42
N SER A 149 -5.48 9.81 12.03
CA SER A 149 -5.90 8.69 12.88
C SER A 149 -4.83 7.60 12.92
N ASP A 150 -4.68 6.93 14.07
CA ASP A 150 -3.66 5.89 14.28
C ASP A 150 -3.67 4.78 13.23
N TRP A 151 -4.86 4.32 12.81
CA TRP A 151 -4.98 3.30 11.78
C TRP A 151 -4.51 3.76 10.40
N GLN A 152 -4.44 5.08 10.14
CA GLN A 152 -3.97 5.67 8.88
C GLN A 152 -2.45 5.70 8.77
N ILE A 153 -1.72 5.26 9.80
CA ILE A 153 -0.27 5.04 9.71
C ILE A 153 0.08 4.12 8.53
N SER A 154 -0.80 3.19 8.18
CA SER A 154 -0.63 2.31 7.02
C SER A 154 -0.60 3.06 5.68
N TYR A 155 -1.30 4.20 5.56
CA TYR A 155 -1.27 5.07 4.38
C TYR A 155 0.06 5.82 4.30
N LYS A 156 0.53 6.34 5.44
CA LYS A 156 1.84 7.03 5.54
C LYS A 156 2.97 6.08 5.14
N ARG A 157 3.01 4.88 5.71
CA ARG A 157 3.98 3.84 5.34
C ARG A 157 3.87 3.42 3.87
N GLN A 158 2.69 3.43 3.30
CA GLN A 158 2.49 3.14 1.88
C GLN A 158 3.19 4.18 1.01
N MET A 159 3.00 5.46 1.30
CA MET A 159 3.67 6.58 0.63
C MET A 159 5.18 6.45 0.71
N GLU A 160 5.71 6.23 1.92
CA GLU A 160 7.14 6.10 2.17
C GLU A 160 7.78 4.91 1.43
N VAL A 161 7.10 3.75 1.38
CA VAL A 161 7.59 2.59 0.61
C VAL A 161 7.65 2.93 -0.88
N TYR A 162 6.69 3.69 -1.42
CA TYR A 162 6.72 4.09 -2.81
C TYR A 162 7.82 5.12 -3.11
N GLN A 163 8.05 6.09 -2.21
CA GLN A 163 9.17 7.02 -2.29
C GLN A 163 10.51 6.27 -2.27
N TRP A 164 10.68 5.33 -1.35
CA TRP A 164 11.86 4.47 -1.27
C TRP A 164 12.06 3.65 -2.55
N LEU A 165 11.02 3.00 -3.08
CA LEU A 165 11.11 2.23 -4.31
C LEU A 165 11.58 3.06 -5.51
N LEU A 166 11.07 4.27 -5.69
CA LEU A 166 11.50 5.17 -6.76
C LEU A 166 12.96 5.61 -6.57
N ARG A 167 13.38 5.92 -5.32
CA ARG A 167 14.78 6.24 -5.00
C ARG A 167 15.73 5.07 -5.30
N GLN A 168 15.31 3.83 -4.98
CA GLN A 168 16.09 2.62 -5.33
C GLN A 168 16.23 2.42 -6.85
N ASN A 169 15.37 3.02 -7.66
CA ASN A 169 15.46 3.03 -9.12
C ASN A 169 16.24 4.25 -9.67
N GLY A 170 16.86 5.06 -8.79
CA GLY A 170 17.73 6.16 -9.17
C GLY A 170 17.00 7.48 -9.46
N PHE A 171 15.72 7.59 -9.14
CA PHE A 171 14.99 8.85 -9.29
C PHE A 171 15.26 9.77 -8.10
N THR A 172 15.34 11.08 -8.37
CA THR A 172 15.20 12.11 -7.33
C THR A 172 13.73 12.20 -6.95
N VAL A 173 13.43 12.04 -5.66
CA VAL A 173 12.06 11.93 -5.17
C VAL A 173 11.85 12.90 -4.02
N SER A 174 10.84 13.74 -4.12
CA SER A 174 10.41 14.64 -3.06
C SER A 174 10.04 13.87 -1.79
N ASP A 175 10.43 14.40 -0.63
CA ASP A 175 9.98 13.86 0.66
C ASP A 175 8.49 14.11 0.88
N THR A 176 7.91 15.11 0.20
CA THR A 176 6.47 15.38 0.25
C THR A 176 5.75 14.67 -0.88
N GLY A 177 4.86 13.75 -0.53
CA GLY A 177 3.87 13.16 -1.42
C GLY A 177 2.47 13.69 -1.13
N TYR A 178 1.49 13.31 -1.93
CA TYR A 178 0.12 13.80 -1.79
C TYR A 178 -0.90 12.68 -1.77
N PHE A 179 -1.88 12.80 -0.88
CA PHE A 179 -3.12 12.02 -0.94
C PHE A 179 -4.20 12.85 -1.63
N VAL A 180 -4.69 12.37 -2.78
CA VAL A 180 -5.92 12.88 -3.39
C VAL A 180 -7.06 12.15 -2.69
N TYR A 181 -7.63 12.78 -1.66
CA TYR A 181 -8.57 12.13 -0.76
C TYR A 181 -10.00 12.58 -1.03
N THR A 182 -10.78 11.69 -1.63
CA THR A 182 -12.17 11.91 -2.04
C THR A 182 -13.12 11.39 -0.97
N ASN A 183 -14.08 12.21 -0.58
CA ASN A 183 -15.11 11.91 0.41
C ASN A 183 -16.51 11.98 -0.20
N ALA A 184 -17.22 10.86 -0.23
CA ALA A 184 -18.62 10.85 -0.66
C ALA A 184 -19.48 11.61 0.36
N ARG A 185 -20.32 12.51 -0.13
CA ARG A 185 -21.22 13.32 0.68
C ARG A 185 -22.43 12.52 1.11
N ILE A 186 -22.80 12.65 2.38
CA ILE A 186 -23.99 12.07 2.97
C ILE A 186 -24.97 13.15 3.44
N ASP A 187 -24.59 14.43 3.29
CA ASP A 187 -25.35 15.62 3.65
C ASP A 187 -26.19 16.15 2.49
N VAL A 188 -26.62 15.26 1.61
CA VAL A 188 -27.49 15.54 0.44
C VAL A 188 -28.90 15.02 0.70
N GLU A 189 -29.90 15.61 0.02
CA GLU A 189 -31.32 15.26 0.23
C GLU A 189 -31.68 13.81 -0.14
N GLY A 190 -30.94 13.20 -1.09
CA GLY A 190 -31.21 11.85 -1.52
C GLY A 190 -30.19 11.32 -2.52
N PHE A 191 -30.28 10.05 -2.89
CA PHE A 191 -29.33 9.39 -3.76
C PHE A 191 -29.42 9.88 -5.22
N GLY A 192 -30.64 9.96 -5.80
CA GLY A 192 -30.87 10.44 -7.16
C GLY A 192 -29.98 9.79 -8.23
N ASP A 193 -29.64 8.52 -8.07
CA ASP A 193 -28.76 7.70 -8.93
C ASP A 193 -27.35 8.27 -9.14
N ARG A 194 -26.86 9.12 -8.21
CA ARG A 194 -25.51 9.69 -8.24
C ARG A 194 -24.95 9.89 -6.84
N LEU A 195 -23.61 9.82 -6.74
CA LEU A 195 -22.87 10.21 -5.54
C LEU A 195 -22.17 11.53 -5.79
N GLU A 196 -22.31 12.45 -4.85
CA GLU A 196 -21.54 13.68 -4.82
C GLU A 196 -20.31 13.52 -3.94
N PHE A 197 -19.21 14.14 -4.35
CA PHE A 197 -17.94 14.02 -3.65
C PHE A 197 -17.33 15.39 -3.38
N THR A 198 -16.58 15.46 -2.28
CA THR A 198 -15.60 16.53 -2.04
C THR A 198 -14.21 15.91 -2.04
N THR A 199 -13.25 16.57 -2.69
CA THR A 199 -11.87 16.09 -2.74
C THR A 199 -10.94 17.08 -2.06
N LYS A 200 -10.02 16.56 -1.23
CA LYS A 200 -8.94 17.33 -0.63
C LYS A 200 -7.61 16.79 -1.12
N LEU A 201 -6.68 17.70 -1.37
CA LEU A 201 -5.29 17.38 -1.57
C LEU A 201 -4.58 17.51 -0.23
N ILE A 202 -4.06 16.40 0.31
CA ILE A 202 -3.42 16.36 1.63
C ILE A 202 -1.94 16.07 1.43
N PRO A 203 -1.04 17.03 1.73
CA PRO A 203 0.40 16.80 1.71
C PRO A 203 0.83 15.90 2.86
N TYR A 204 1.84 15.10 2.62
CA TYR A 204 2.49 14.28 3.64
C TYR A 204 3.99 14.22 3.37
N THR A 205 4.79 14.68 4.34
CA THR A 205 6.25 14.54 4.30
C THR A 205 6.64 13.22 4.94
N GLY A 206 7.13 12.30 4.10
CA GLY A 206 7.51 10.95 4.50
C GLY A 206 8.93 10.86 5.06
N ASN A 207 9.18 9.75 5.74
CA ASN A 207 10.52 9.36 6.19
C ASN A 207 10.68 7.86 5.97
N ASP A 208 11.51 7.47 5.02
CA ASP A 208 11.70 6.05 4.63
C ASP A 208 12.82 5.32 5.40
N ALA A 209 13.47 5.99 6.37
CA ALA A 209 14.59 5.42 7.14
C ALA A 209 14.25 4.12 7.90
N TRP A 210 12.98 3.87 8.18
CA TRP A 210 12.51 2.65 8.85
C TRP A 210 12.45 1.42 7.93
N ILE A 211 12.50 1.60 6.60
CA ILE A 211 12.24 0.52 5.64
C ILE A 211 13.36 -0.50 5.64
N GLU A 212 14.61 -0.09 5.49
CA GLU A 212 15.75 -1.01 5.43
C GLU A 212 15.94 -1.83 6.71
N PRO A 213 15.88 -1.25 7.92
CA PRO A 213 15.86 -2.03 9.16
C PRO A 213 14.68 -3.03 9.20
N THR A 214 13.50 -2.61 8.74
CA THR A 214 12.33 -3.51 8.68
C THR A 214 12.56 -4.67 7.70
N LEU A 215 13.17 -4.44 6.55
CA LEU A 215 13.53 -5.51 5.61
C LEU A 215 14.53 -6.50 6.21
N ALA A 216 15.49 -6.02 6.99
CA ALA A 216 16.42 -6.87 7.73
C ALA A 216 15.69 -7.73 8.78
N ASP A 217 14.79 -7.15 9.57
CA ASP A 217 13.98 -7.85 10.55
C ASP A 217 13.03 -8.89 9.89
N MET A 218 12.43 -8.53 8.77
CA MET A 218 11.60 -9.45 7.97
C MET A 218 12.42 -10.65 7.51
N LYS A 219 13.63 -10.40 7.00
CA LYS A 219 14.54 -11.48 6.55
C LYS A 219 14.91 -12.38 7.71
N ALA A 220 15.36 -11.84 8.84
CA ALA A 220 15.69 -12.61 10.04
C ALA A 220 14.50 -13.46 10.52
N THR A 221 13.29 -12.87 10.48
CA THR A 221 12.05 -13.56 10.87
C THR A 221 11.75 -14.77 9.99
N ILE A 222 11.88 -14.66 8.67
CA ILE A 222 11.56 -15.79 7.77
C ILE A 222 12.69 -16.83 7.69
N GLU A 223 13.91 -16.47 8.05
CA GLU A 223 15.02 -17.44 8.21
C GLU A 223 14.86 -18.31 9.45
N ASN A 224 14.24 -17.76 10.50
CA ASN A 224 14.02 -18.52 11.72
C ASN A 224 12.93 -19.59 11.51
N ASN A 225 13.17 -20.80 12.04
CA ASN A 225 12.19 -21.88 12.03
C ASN A 225 11.11 -21.70 13.10
N ASP A 226 11.41 -20.97 14.17
CA ASP A 226 10.46 -20.71 15.24
C ASP A 226 9.44 -19.63 14.82
N MET A 227 8.19 -19.92 15.11
CA MET A 227 7.11 -18.98 14.85
C MET A 227 7.24 -17.75 15.76
N PRO A 228 7.29 -16.51 15.20
CA PRO A 228 7.49 -15.31 16.00
C PRO A 228 6.30 -15.01 16.92
N PRO A 229 6.47 -14.11 17.91
CA PRO A 229 5.37 -13.69 18.78
C PRO A 229 4.22 -13.04 18.00
N VAL A 230 3.05 -13.00 18.63
CA VAL A 230 1.86 -12.29 18.11
C VAL A 230 2.16 -10.79 18.09
N GLY A 231 1.82 -10.14 17.00
CA GLY A 231 1.89 -8.68 16.89
C GLY A 231 0.70 -7.98 17.57
N MET A 232 0.69 -6.65 17.43
CA MET A 232 -0.35 -5.79 18.00
C MET A 232 -1.40 -5.44 16.95
N ALA A 233 -2.65 -5.37 17.35
CA ALA A 233 -3.72 -4.82 16.53
C ALA A 233 -3.57 -3.29 16.40
N ALA A 234 -4.10 -2.71 15.32
CA ALA A 234 -4.01 -1.27 15.06
C ALA A 234 -4.66 -0.41 16.17
N MET A 235 -5.64 -0.94 16.87
CA MET A 235 -6.34 -0.26 17.98
C MET A 235 -5.82 -0.68 19.37
N GLY A 236 -4.65 -1.31 19.44
CA GLY A 236 -4.08 -1.87 20.65
C GLY A 236 -4.53 -3.30 20.94
N GLY A 237 -3.81 -3.98 21.84
CA GLY A 237 -4.02 -5.39 22.12
C GLY A 237 -3.36 -6.35 21.14
N PRO A 238 -3.45 -7.67 21.34
CA PRO A 238 -2.88 -8.66 20.44
C PRO A 238 -3.61 -8.68 19.09
N CYS A 239 -2.91 -9.14 18.05
CA CYS A 239 -3.46 -9.24 16.70
C CYS A 239 -4.77 -10.05 16.66
N ASP A 240 -5.87 -9.44 16.23
CA ASP A 240 -7.22 -10.02 16.19
C ASP A 240 -7.29 -11.36 15.44
N PHE A 241 -6.56 -11.47 14.33
CA PHE A 241 -6.50 -12.71 13.54
C PHE A 241 -5.83 -13.86 14.30
N CYS A 242 -4.78 -13.55 15.07
CA CYS A 242 -4.11 -14.54 15.89
C CYS A 242 -4.98 -14.96 17.09
N GLU A 243 -5.64 -14.01 17.73
CA GLU A 243 -6.56 -14.29 18.84
C GLU A 243 -7.76 -15.12 18.39
N TYR A 244 -8.38 -14.75 17.27
CA TYR A 244 -9.47 -15.54 16.69
C TYR A 244 -9.01 -16.98 16.37
N ALA A 245 -7.86 -17.13 15.71
CA ALA A 245 -7.33 -18.45 15.36
C ALA A 245 -7.04 -19.29 16.61
N LYS A 246 -6.45 -18.69 17.65
CA LYS A 246 -6.19 -19.34 18.94
C LYS A 246 -7.48 -19.86 19.58
N LYS A 247 -8.46 -18.97 19.82
CA LYS A 247 -9.74 -19.33 20.44
C LYS A 247 -10.49 -20.39 19.64
N ARG A 248 -10.54 -20.26 18.31
CA ARG A 248 -11.16 -21.27 17.45
C ARG A 248 -10.49 -22.62 17.57
N THR A 249 -9.16 -22.66 17.61
CA THR A 249 -8.41 -23.93 17.74
C THR A 249 -8.66 -24.58 19.09
N GLU A 250 -8.65 -23.81 20.19
CA GLU A 250 -8.95 -24.30 21.54
C GLU A 250 -10.31 -24.98 21.59
N LEU A 251 -11.37 -24.30 21.12
CA LEU A 251 -12.72 -24.86 21.06
C LEU A 251 -12.82 -26.11 20.18
N THR A 252 -12.12 -26.15 19.06
CA THR A 252 -12.11 -27.31 18.17
C THR A 252 -11.46 -28.51 18.86
N LEU A 253 -10.33 -28.31 19.53
CA LEU A 253 -9.62 -29.37 20.24
C LEU A 253 -10.44 -29.89 21.44
N GLU A 254 -11.13 -29.04 22.14
CA GLU A 254 -12.07 -29.44 23.21
C GLU A 254 -13.23 -30.30 22.68
N HIS A 255 -13.76 -29.94 21.52
CA HIS A 255 -14.83 -30.69 20.87
C HIS A 255 -14.39 -32.07 20.37
N LEU A 256 -13.18 -32.18 19.85
CA LEU A 256 -12.60 -33.44 19.35
C LEU A 256 -12.20 -34.41 20.47
N LYS A 257 -12.15 -33.96 21.74
CA LYS A 257 -11.88 -34.81 22.92
C LYS A 257 -13.13 -35.41 23.54
N LYS A 258 -14.30 -35.01 23.10
CA LYS A 258 -15.61 -35.54 23.49
C LYS A 258 -16.05 -36.66 22.53
#